data_dc6bbde3480ef4857fec8ed6206adabe
#
_entry.id   dc6bbde3480ef4857fec8ed6206adabe
#
_cell.length_a   1.000
_cell.length_b   1.000
_cell.length_c   1.000
_cell.angle_alpha   90.00
_cell.angle_beta   90.00
_cell.angle_gamma   90.00
#
_symmetry.space_group_name_H-M   'P 1'
#
loop_
_entity.id
_entity.type
_entity.pdbx_description
1 polymer ?
#
loop_
_entity_poly.entity_id
_entity_poly.type
_entity_poly.pdbx_seq_one_letter_code
_entity_poly.pdbx_strand_id
1 'polypeptide(L)'
;MKSFSILSRKIERKAVKKMSNSTVSKKSYGVDVASYQSTSVNYTGAKFALVKLTQGTDYLNPKATAQIKSAKAHGLLVGGYFYANHGNSVSKARSEAKYAVAKAKALGIPEGSYLADDFEQGSGNSVNGGVQANTDAIMAALQVIKDGGYQPLVYSGSFVLRNHLSITRIIKSFGTCLWVASYKVSGRQDYADFNYFPSMDGVAIWQFTDNYKDYNVDGNIAVVDLKVSSHSSTDKPTNKPVESLSQHPVVKWNIGAVAVVANSKGAYVYTSSKLDKRESSKLKPCGSVWQVFGFENGAVKVGKDQYFDGRAVYVKANPIAYNDSKHGIAKIVMPHTHALDSPRADAGKVYGLALNSKIEIQGRVGRFLKIKELHKGKQVYVTGNRAYIVL
;
A
#
# COMPACT_ATOMS: atom_id res chain seq x y z
N MET A 1 20.45 44.08 -7.66
CA MET A 1 19.84 43.05 -6.76
C MET A 1 18.86 42.08 -7.42
N LYS A 2 18.24 42.34 -8.58
CA LYS A 2 17.31 41.41 -9.26
C LYS A 2 17.98 40.24 -10.01
N SER A 3 19.25 40.36 -10.43
CA SER A 3 19.98 39.38 -11.22
C SER A 3 20.40 38.13 -10.40
N PHE A 4 20.78 38.29 -9.12
CA PHE A 4 21.19 37.19 -8.24
C PHE A 4 20.04 36.24 -7.89
N SER A 5 18.81 36.75 -7.77
CA SER A 5 17.61 35.96 -7.45
C SER A 5 17.17 35.04 -8.59
N ILE A 6 17.42 35.44 -9.86
CA ILE A 6 17.03 34.64 -11.04
C ILE A 6 18.02 33.50 -11.28
N LEU A 7 19.32 33.74 -11.03
CA LEU A 7 20.36 32.73 -11.17
C LEU A 7 20.23 31.63 -10.10
N SER A 8 19.98 32.00 -8.85
CA SER A 8 19.72 31.07 -7.73
C SER A 8 18.50 30.19 -8.03
N ARG A 9 17.37 30.78 -8.45
CA ARG A 9 16.17 30.01 -8.83
C ARG A 9 16.36 29.11 -10.04
N LYS A 10 17.24 29.47 -11.00
CA LYS A 10 17.60 28.62 -12.16
C LYS A 10 18.49 27.45 -11.75
N ILE A 11 19.40 27.66 -10.80
CA ILE A 11 20.28 26.62 -10.25
C ILE A 11 19.45 25.64 -9.41
N GLU A 12 18.56 26.14 -8.55
CA GLU A 12 17.64 25.30 -7.78
C GLU A 12 16.68 24.50 -8.67
N ARG A 13 16.10 25.10 -9.71
CA ARG A 13 15.25 24.40 -10.67
C ARG A 13 16.02 23.36 -11.50
N LYS A 14 17.31 23.60 -11.82
CA LYS A 14 18.17 22.64 -12.52
C LYS A 14 18.59 21.49 -11.61
N ALA A 15 18.85 21.76 -10.32
CA ALA A 15 19.12 20.74 -9.30
C ALA A 15 17.87 19.88 -9.01
N VAL A 16 16.71 20.50 -8.84
CA VAL A 16 15.42 19.80 -8.64
C VAL A 16 15.05 18.96 -9.87
N LYS A 17 15.29 19.46 -11.10
CA LYS A 17 15.02 18.70 -12.34
C LYS A 17 16.01 17.54 -12.55
N LYS A 18 17.22 17.62 -11.99
CA LYS A 18 18.23 16.55 -12.04
C LYS A 18 17.96 15.45 -11.01
N MET A 19 17.22 15.76 -9.92
CA MET A 19 16.84 14.77 -8.89
C MET A 19 15.60 13.93 -9.26
N SER A 20 14.82 14.32 -10.27
CA SER A 20 13.56 13.66 -10.62
C SER A 20 13.70 12.29 -11.32
N ASN A 21 14.92 11.86 -11.67
CA ASN A 21 15.19 10.58 -12.33
C ASN A 21 16.47 9.91 -11.80
N SER A 22 16.74 9.98 -10.49
CA SER A 22 17.92 9.32 -9.94
C SER A 22 17.69 7.81 -9.87
N THR A 23 18.50 7.07 -10.59
CA THR A 23 18.57 5.61 -10.54
C THR A 23 19.85 5.21 -9.82
N VAL A 24 19.73 4.34 -8.83
CA VAL A 24 20.85 3.68 -8.17
C VAL A 24 20.88 2.24 -8.69
N SER A 25 21.96 1.89 -9.37
CA SER A 25 22.11 0.57 -9.99
C SER A 25 22.19 -0.54 -8.91
N LYS A 26 21.70 -1.72 -9.24
CA LYS A 26 21.92 -2.92 -8.43
C LYS A 26 23.40 -3.08 -8.08
N LYS A 27 23.69 -3.68 -6.93
CA LYS A 27 25.03 -3.82 -6.32
C LYS A 27 25.66 -2.50 -5.85
N SER A 28 24.94 -1.36 -5.89
CA SER A 28 25.41 -0.14 -5.25
C SER A 28 25.23 -0.21 -3.74
N TYR A 29 26.23 0.28 -3.01
CA TYR A 29 26.18 0.39 -1.56
C TYR A 29 25.32 1.58 -1.11
N GLY A 30 24.74 1.46 0.07
CA GLY A 30 24.02 2.49 0.76
C GLY A 30 24.21 2.37 2.26
N VAL A 31 23.65 3.30 2.99
CA VAL A 31 23.65 3.30 4.47
C VAL A 31 22.26 3.56 4.99
N ASP A 32 22.00 3.14 6.22
CA ASP A 32 20.86 3.65 6.97
C ASP A 32 21.32 4.26 8.29
N VAL A 33 20.52 5.22 8.78
CA VAL A 33 20.86 6.05 9.92
C VAL A 33 19.64 6.39 10.76
N ALA A 34 19.86 6.46 12.07
CA ALA A 34 18.87 6.85 13.06
C ALA A 34 19.38 7.99 13.95
N SER A 35 18.76 8.20 15.11
CA SER A 35 19.21 9.21 16.09
C SER A 35 20.55 8.89 16.75
N TYR A 36 21.00 7.64 16.66
CA TYR A 36 22.30 7.21 17.21
C TYR A 36 23.46 7.73 16.37
N GLN A 37 23.30 7.82 15.06
CA GLN A 37 24.32 8.31 14.15
C GLN A 37 24.46 9.84 14.20
N SER A 38 25.60 10.34 13.69
CA SER A 38 25.87 11.77 13.56
C SER A 38 24.93 12.44 12.54
N THR A 39 24.80 13.77 12.63
CA THR A 39 24.23 14.60 11.56
C THR A 39 25.19 14.76 10.37
N SER A 40 26.51 14.57 10.60
CA SER A 40 27.56 14.54 9.58
C SER A 40 27.98 13.09 9.33
N VAL A 41 27.17 12.38 8.54
CA VAL A 41 27.38 10.97 8.24
C VAL A 41 28.49 10.82 7.20
N ASN A 42 29.36 9.81 7.36
CA ASN A 42 30.31 9.43 6.33
C ASN A 42 29.61 8.57 5.26
N TYR A 43 29.41 9.15 4.08
CA TYR A 43 28.74 8.49 2.94
C TYR A 43 29.72 7.94 1.89
N THR A 44 31.02 7.80 2.23
CA THR A 44 32.03 7.36 1.24
C THR A 44 31.67 6.00 0.64
N GLY A 45 31.45 5.99 -0.69
CA GLY A 45 31.05 4.79 -1.45
C GLY A 45 29.55 4.52 -1.47
N ALA A 46 28.73 5.22 -0.67
CA ALA A 46 27.28 5.09 -0.72
C ALA A 46 26.66 5.81 -1.93
N LYS A 47 25.56 5.26 -2.43
CA LYS A 47 24.73 5.83 -3.50
C LYS A 47 23.31 6.11 -3.03
N PHE A 48 22.89 5.55 -1.90
CA PHE A 48 21.60 5.81 -1.28
C PHE A 48 21.71 5.85 0.23
N ALA A 49 20.73 6.50 0.87
CA ALA A 49 20.61 6.54 2.32
C ALA A 49 19.14 6.38 2.72
N LEU A 50 18.88 5.57 3.76
CA LEU A 50 17.59 5.44 4.40
C LEU A 50 17.67 6.07 5.79
N VAL A 51 16.82 7.05 6.07
CA VAL A 51 16.87 7.83 7.31
C VAL A 51 15.67 7.49 8.17
N LYS A 52 15.90 7.13 9.44
CA LYS A 52 14.81 7.00 10.42
C LYS A 52 14.08 8.31 10.54
N LEU A 53 12.78 8.30 10.29
CA LEU A 53 11.94 9.47 10.41
C LEU A 53 11.19 9.45 11.75
N THR A 54 10.42 8.40 11.99
CA THR A 54 9.51 8.30 13.14
C THR A 54 9.60 6.94 13.82
N GLN A 55 8.95 6.85 14.99
CA GLN A 55 8.64 5.61 15.66
C GLN A 55 7.24 5.76 16.26
N GLY A 56 6.35 4.79 16.02
CA GLY A 56 4.96 4.95 16.39
C GLY A 56 4.35 6.22 15.77
N THR A 57 3.53 6.94 16.54
CA THR A 57 2.86 8.18 16.11
C THR A 57 3.32 9.43 16.85
N ASP A 58 4.24 9.32 17.78
CA ASP A 58 4.63 10.37 18.74
C ASP A 58 6.12 10.70 18.73
N TYR A 59 6.98 9.82 18.20
CA TYR A 59 8.41 10.09 18.09
C TYR A 59 8.79 10.58 16.69
N LEU A 60 9.57 11.65 16.63
CA LEU A 60 10.26 12.15 15.43
C LEU A 60 11.76 12.15 15.69
N ASN A 61 12.55 11.55 14.80
CA ASN A 61 14.01 11.57 14.88
C ASN A 61 14.52 13.03 14.84
N PRO A 62 15.12 13.55 15.93
CA PRO A 62 15.55 14.94 16.00
C PRO A 62 16.68 15.28 15.01
N LYS A 63 17.39 14.28 14.52
CA LYS A 63 18.49 14.45 13.55
C LYS A 63 18.04 14.26 12.09
N ALA A 64 16.80 13.82 11.82
CA ALA A 64 16.33 13.47 10.49
C ALA A 64 16.52 14.60 9.46
N THR A 65 16.15 15.84 9.82
CA THR A 65 16.29 17.00 8.93
C THR A 65 17.75 17.18 8.45
N ALA A 66 18.69 17.14 9.41
CA ALA A 66 20.11 17.34 9.11
C ALA A 66 20.69 16.15 8.30
N GLN A 67 20.33 14.91 8.67
CA GLN A 67 20.75 13.69 7.97
C GLN A 67 20.24 13.66 6.53
N ILE A 68 18.96 14.00 6.28
CA ILE A 68 18.37 14.10 4.94
C ILE A 68 19.08 15.18 4.11
N LYS A 69 19.31 16.36 4.71
CA LYS A 69 20.02 17.45 4.05
C LYS A 69 21.44 17.05 3.67
N SER A 70 22.16 16.39 4.59
CA SER A 70 23.51 15.88 4.37
C SER A 70 23.54 14.85 3.25
N ALA A 71 22.67 13.83 3.28
CA ALA A 71 22.60 12.80 2.24
C ALA A 71 22.30 13.39 0.84
N LYS A 72 21.39 14.36 0.76
CA LYS A 72 21.09 15.08 -0.49
C LYS A 72 22.28 15.88 -1.00
N ALA A 73 23.01 16.56 -0.13
CA ALA A 73 24.20 17.32 -0.48
C ALA A 73 25.31 16.42 -1.08
N HIS A 74 25.37 15.15 -0.67
CA HIS A 74 26.26 14.14 -1.24
C HIS A 74 25.71 13.48 -2.51
N GLY A 75 24.55 13.92 -3.02
CA GLY A 75 23.94 13.39 -4.25
C GLY A 75 23.35 12.00 -4.13
N LEU A 76 23.03 11.55 -2.91
CA LEU A 76 22.46 10.23 -2.68
C LEU A 76 20.97 10.19 -3.03
N LEU A 77 20.46 9.02 -3.45
CA LEU A 77 19.05 8.71 -3.38
C LEU A 77 18.65 8.61 -1.90
N VAL A 78 17.68 9.42 -1.48
CA VAL A 78 17.27 9.47 -0.07
C VAL A 78 15.86 8.89 0.08
N GLY A 79 15.76 7.86 0.91
CA GLY A 79 14.52 7.31 1.41
C GLY A 79 14.39 7.51 2.93
N GLY A 80 13.33 6.99 3.50
CA GLY A 80 13.10 7.03 4.93
C GLY A 80 12.54 5.73 5.49
N TYR A 81 12.47 5.63 6.81
CA TYR A 81 11.77 4.54 7.48
C TYR A 81 11.16 4.98 8.80
N PHE A 82 10.20 4.24 9.28
CA PHE A 82 9.66 4.38 10.63
C PHE A 82 9.79 3.06 11.37
N TYR A 83 10.21 3.12 12.63
CA TYR A 83 10.23 1.98 13.52
C TYR A 83 8.80 1.69 14.00
N ALA A 84 8.36 0.47 13.76
CA ALA A 84 7.01 0.04 14.08
C ALA A 84 6.78 -0.12 15.60
N ASN A 85 5.65 0.34 16.07
CA ASN A 85 5.10 0.04 17.38
C ASN A 85 3.71 -0.63 17.27
N HIS A 86 3.31 -0.97 16.05
CA HIS A 86 1.95 -1.42 15.77
C HIS A 86 1.70 -2.91 16.03
N GLY A 87 2.76 -3.74 16.13
CA GLY A 87 2.62 -5.18 16.28
C GLY A 87 1.74 -5.78 15.17
N ASN A 88 0.70 -6.51 15.57
CA ASN A 88 -0.28 -7.10 14.66
C ASN A 88 -1.53 -6.25 14.44
N SER A 89 -1.54 -4.99 14.88
CA SER A 89 -2.71 -4.11 14.79
C SER A 89 -2.77 -3.34 13.47
N VAL A 90 -3.67 -3.71 12.58
CA VAL A 90 -3.93 -3.03 11.30
C VAL A 90 -4.24 -1.54 11.47
N SER A 91 -4.99 -1.16 12.52
CA SER A 91 -5.35 0.24 12.76
C SER A 91 -4.15 1.08 13.18
N LYS A 92 -3.30 0.56 14.08
CA LYS A 92 -2.06 1.21 14.49
C LYS A 92 -1.08 1.32 13.31
N ALA A 93 -0.88 0.23 12.55
CA ALA A 93 -0.03 0.22 11.37
C ALA A 93 -0.40 1.31 10.35
N ARG A 94 -1.71 1.48 10.10
CA ARG A 94 -2.21 2.58 9.25
C ARG A 94 -1.91 3.97 9.84
N SER A 95 -2.06 4.13 11.15
CA SER A 95 -1.82 5.41 11.82
C SER A 95 -0.34 5.78 11.80
N GLU A 96 0.53 4.83 12.11
CA GLU A 96 1.98 5.02 12.10
C GLU A 96 2.50 5.32 10.69
N ALA A 97 2.06 4.55 9.69
CA ALA A 97 2.42 4.80 8.30
C ALA A 97 1.91 6.17 7.80
N LYS A 98 0.70 6.62 8.17
CA LYS A 98 0.22 7.97 7.84
C LYS A 98 1.10 9.06 8.47
N TYR A 99 1.48 8.88 9.72
CA TYR A 99 2.38 9.80 10.41
C TYR A 99 3.75 9.86 9.72
N ALA A 100 4.34 8.69 9.40
CA ALA A 100 5.60 8.60 8.68
C ALA A 100 5.54 9.25 7.29
N VAL A 101 4.47 9.03 6.52
CA VAL A 101 4.25 9.67 5.21
C VAL A 101 4.18 11.20 5.35
N ALA A 102 3.43 11.71 6.34
CA ALA A 102 3.34 13.14 6.58
C ALA A 102 4.71 13.75 6.94
N LYS A 103 5.50 13.04 7.77
CA LYS A 103 6.86 13.47 8.13
C LYS A 103 7.84 13.35 6.98
N ALA A 104 7.76 12.30 6.16
CA ALA A 104 8.56 12.16 4.94
C ALA A 104 8.38 13.36 4.00
N LYS A 105 7.13 13.78 3.77
CA LYS A 105 6.82 14.97 2.97
C LYS A 105 7.35 16.25 3.61
N ALA A 106 7.09 16.48 4.89
CA ALA A 106 7.51 17.66 5.62
C ALA A 106 9.04 17.81 5.70
N LEU A 107 9.77 16.70 5.85
CA LEU A 107 11.24 16.64 5.88
C LEU A 107 11.86 16.63 4.48
N GLY A 108 11.03 16.59 3.44
CA GLY A 108 11.47 16.71 2.05
C GLY A 108 12.07 15.42 1.48
N ILE A 109 11.72 14.23 1.96
CA ILE A 109 11.99 12.99 1.19
C ILE A 109 11.27 13.12 -0.15
N PRO A 110 11.95 12.92 -1.29
CA PRO A 110 11.31 13.08 -2.60
C PRO A 110 10.13 12.12 -2.78
N GLU A 111 9.01 12.61 -3.28
CA GLU A 111 7.92 11.71 -3.70
C GLU A 111 8.43 10.74 -4.77
N GLY A 112 7.91 9.52 -4.75
CA GLY A 112 8.41 8.43 -5.58
C GLY A 112 9.68 7.74 -5.06
N SER A 113 10.29 8.24 -3.97
CA SER A 113 11.37 7.55 -3.27
C SER A 113 10.82 6.44 -2.34
N TYR A 114 11.67 5.87 -1.54
CA TYR A 114 11.36 4.71 -0.69
C TYR A 114 10.98 5.14 0.73
N LEU A 115 9.96 4.48 1.30
CA LEU A 115 9.62 4.58 2.71
C LEU A 115 9.37 3.17 3.26
N ALA A 116 10.07 2.82 4.34
CA ALA A 116 10.00 1.50 4.92
C ALA A 116 9.22 1.47 6.24
N ASP A 117 8.48 0.36 6.43
CA ASP A 117 7.96 -0.10 7.70
C ASP A 117 9.03 -1.01 8.32
N ASP A 118 9.67 -0.57 9.39
CA ASP A 118 10.72 -1.28 10.12
C ASP A 118 10.06 -2.11 11.22
N PHE A 119 9.75 -3.36 10.86
CA PHE A 119 9.02 -4.31 11.70
C PHE A 119 9.94 -5.35 12.31
N GLU A 120 10.38 -5.10 13.53
CA GLU A 120 11.24 -6.00 14.27
C GLU A 120 10.83 -6.14 15.74
N GLN A 121 11.31 -7.19 16.40
CA GLN A 121 11.11 -7.36 17.84
C GLN A 121 11.92 -6.32 18.60
N GLY A 122 11.25 -5.54 19.44
CA GLY A 122 11.95 -4.54 20.23
C GLY A 122 11.04 -3.74 21.16
N SER A 123 11.57 -2.67 21.73
CA SER A 123 10.81 -1.82 22.66
C SER A 123 9.63 -1.18 21.94
N GLY A 124 8.42 -1.50 22.38
CA GLY A 124 7.16 -0.97 21.82
C GLY A 124 6.59 -1.80 20.68
N ASN A 125 7.34 -2.77 20.12
CA ASN A 125 6.84 -3.65 19.05
C ASN A 125 7.02 -5.14 19.37
N SER A 126 6.05 -5.95 18.92
CA SER A 126 6.10 -7.41 19.02
C SER A 126 5.81 -8.06 17.68
N VAL A 127 6.66 -9.01 17.30
CA VAL A 127 6.49 -9.84 16.11
C VAL A 127 5.69 -11.12 16.39
N ASN A 128 5.26 -11.33 17.63
CA ASN A 128 4.63 -12.59 18.07
C ASN A 128 3.09 -12.60 17.90
N GLY A 129 2.54 -11.69 17.13
CA GLY A 129 1.09 -11.58 16.89
C GLY A 129 0.50 -12.63 15.95
N GLY A 130 1.33 -13.56 15.45
CA GLY A 130 0.95 -14.57 14.46
C GLY A 130 1.13 -14.09 13.01
N VAL A 131 1.56 -15.02 12.14
CA VAL A 131 1.94 -14.72 10.75
C VAL A 131 0.86 -13.97 9.98
N GLN A 132 -0.39 -14.40 10.09
CA GLN A 132 -1.50 -13.79 9.35
C GLN A 132 -1.75 -12.35 9.82
N ALA A 133 -1.87 -12.13 11.13
CA ALA A 133 -2.19 -10.83 11.69
C ALA A 133 -1.04 -9.82 11.53
N ASN A 134 0.21 -10.25 11.72
CA ASN A 134 1.39 -9.43 11.41
C ASN A 134 1.40 -9.01 9.95
N THR A 135 1.17 -9.98 9.03
CA THR A 135 1.15 -9.69 7.58
C THR A 135 0.04 -8.70 7.22
N ASP A 136 -1.14 -8.83 7.83
CA ASP A 136 -2.26 -7.91 7.57
C ASP A 136 -1.93 -6.48 8.04
N ALA A 137 -1.26 -6.35 9.18
CA ALA A 137 -0.79 -5.06 9.70
C ALA A 137 0.26 -4.42 8.75
N ILE A 138 1.30 -5.18 8.40
CA ILE A 138 2.33 -4.74 7.43
C ILE A 138 1.70 -4.33 6.09
N MET A 139 0.86 -5.17 5.50
CA MET A 139 0.21 -4.83 4.22
C MET A 139 -0.64 -3.56 4.30
N ALA A 140 -1.24 -3.31 5.45
CA ALA A 140 -1.99 -2.08 5.68
C ALA A 140 -1.09 -0.84 5.75
N ALA A 141 0.08 -0.94 6.38
CA ALA A 141 1.09 0.11 6.40
C ALA A 141 1.67 0.37 5.01
N LEU A 142 2.10 -0.68 4.30
CA LEU A 142 2.66 -0.57 2.94
C LEU A 142 1.67 0.06 1.96
N GLN A 143 0.36 -0.23 2.11
CA GLN A 143 -0.66 0.42 1.28
C GLN A 143 -0.76 1.93 1.56
N VAL A 144 -0.67 2.34 2.83
CA VAL A 144 -0.66 3.78 3.20
C VAL A 144 0.58 4.47 2.63
N ILE A 145 1.75 3.85 2.71
CA ILE A 145 2.99 4.36 2.12
C ILE A 145 2.81 4.58 0.61
N LYS A 146 2.30 3.57 -0.09
CA LYS A 146 2.05 3.61 -1.53
C LYS A 146 1.04 4.69 -1.92
N ASP A 147 -0.07 4.78 -1.20
CA ASP A 147 -1.11 5.81 -1.41
C ASP A 147 -0.56 7.22 -1.10
N GLY A 148 0.45 7.30 -0.24
CA GLY A 148 1.17 8.52 0.11
C GLY A 148 2.17 9.01 -0.94
N GLY A 149 2.36 8.24 -2.03
CA GLY A 149 3.26 8.59 -3.13
C GLY A 149 4.69 8.07 -2.97
N TYR A 150 4.94 7.13 -2.05
CA TYR A 150 6.23 6.50 -1.84
C TYR A 150 6.25 5.03 -2.28
N GLN A 151 7.42 4.53 -2.63
CA GLN A 151 7.63 3.11 -2.89
C GLN A 151 7.75 2.39 -1.54
N PRO A 152 6.84 1.45 -1.23
CA PRO A 152 6.82 0.81 0.07
C PRO A 152 7.92 -0.23 0.19
N LEU A 153 8.58 -0.25 1.34
CA LEU A 153 9.45 -1.34 1.78
C LEU A 153 8.98 -1.86 3.14
N VAL A 154 9.21 -3.13 3.40
CA VAL A 154 9.20 -3.69 4.75
C VAL A 154 10.62 -4.11 5.11
N TYR A 155 11.12 -3.57 6.23
CA TYR A 155 12.39 -4.00 6.80
C TYR A 155 12.16 -4.95 7.96
N SER A 156 12.98 -5.98 8.00
CA SER A 156 13.14 -6.84 9.18
C SER A 156 14.37 -7.75 9.02
N GLY A 157 14.76 -8.39 10.12
CA GLY A 157 15.70 -9.50 10.09
C GLY A 157 15.17 -10.68 9.29
N SER A 158 16.06 -11.41 8.60
CA SER A 158 15.68 -12.54 7.72
C SER A 158 14.87 -13.62 8.45
N PHE A 159 15.13 -13.83 9.75
CA PHE A 159 14.36 -14.76 10.58
C PHE A 159 12.90 -14.33 10.75
N VAL A 160 12.65 -13.05 11.05
CA VAL A 160 11.28 -12.51 11.22
C VAL A 160 10.51 -12.57 9.91
N LEU A 161 11.15 -12.16 8.81
CA LEU A 161 10.51 -12.24 7.48
C LEU A 161 10.07 -13.66 7.13
N ARG A 162 10.89 -14.68 7.43
CA ARG A 162 10.58 -16.08 7.11
C ARG A 162 9.53 -16.71 8.03
N ASN A 163 9.56 -16.37 9.33
CA ASN A 163 8.81 -17.11 10.35
C ASN A 163 7.60 -16.36 10.90
N HIS A 164 7.59 -15.03 10.81
CA HIS A 164 6.53 -14.18 11.39
C HIS A 164 5.70 -13.42 10.36
N LEU A 165 6.05 -13.50 9.06
CA LEU A 165 5.33 -12.85 7.97
C LEU A 165 5.09 -13.80 6.79
N SER A 166 3.99 -13.60 6.08
CA SER A 166 3.76 -14.22 4.78
C SER A 166 4.36 -13.35 3.67
N ILE A 167 5.68 -13.51 3.44
CA ILE A 167 6.39 -12.72 2.40
C ILE A 167 5.77 -12.94 1.01
N THR A 168 5.27 -14.14 0.70
CA THR A 168 4.56 -14.41 -0.55
C THR A 168 3.34 -13.50 -0.75
N ARG A 169 2.58 -13.22 0.31
CA ARG A 169 1.44 -12.28 0.23
C ARG A 169 1.90 -10.84 0.04
N ILE A 170 2.98 -10.46 0.73
CA ILE A 170 3.54 -9.11 0.66
C ILE A 170 4.06 -8.85 -0.76
N ILE A 171 4.95 -9.71 -1.27
CA ILE A 171 5.53 -9.53 -2.61
C ILE A 171 4.50 -9.64 -3.74
N LYS A 172 3.47 -10.46 -3.59
CA LYS A 172 2.36 -10.52 -4.54
C LYS A 172 1.61 -9.19 -4.67
N SER A 173 1.54 -8.41 -3.60
CA SER A 173 0.80 -7.14 -3.56
C SER A 173 1.66 -5.93 -3.89
N PHE A 174 2.95 -5.96 -3.52
CA PHE A 174 3.84 -4.80 -3.58
C PHE A 174 5.09 -5.04 -4.44
N GLY A 175 5.28 -6.27 -4.97
CA GLY A 175 6.45 -6.60 -5.78
C GLY A 175 7.73 -6.74 -4.96
N THR A 176 8.85 -6.32 -5.52
CA THR A 176 10.16 -6.33 -4.88
C THR A 176 10.25 -5.22 -3.85
N CYS A 177 9.93 -5.55 -2.59
CA CYS A 177 9.73 -4.58 -1.52
C CYS A 177 10.35 -4.98 -0.17
N LEU A 178 11.19 -6.02 -0.14
CA LEU A 178 11.84 -6.43 1.10
C LEU A 178 13.18 -5.73 1.27
N TRP A 179 13.39 -5.14 2.45
CA TRP A 179 14.68 -4.69 2.94
C TRP A 179 15.08 -5.63 4.09
N VAL A 180 16.06 -6.47 3.85
CA VAL A 180 16.36 -7.62 4.69
C VAL A 180 17.65 -7.41 5.45
N ALA A 181 17.61 -7.52 6.78
CA ALA A 181 18.82 -7.60 7.59
C ALA A 181 19.27 -9.05 7.73
N SER A 182 20.52 -9.31 7.37
CA SER A 182 21.19 -10.60 7.57
C SER A 182 22.70 -10.41 7.48
N TYR A 183 23.40 -10.63 8.58
CA TYR A 183 24.83 -10.37 8.69
C TYR A 183 25.62 -11.66 8.67
N LYS A 184 26.76 -11.65 7.99
CA LYS A 184 27.76 -12.74 8.03
C LYS A 184 28.35 -12.89 9.42
N VAL A 185 28.71 -11.76 10.02
CA VAL A 185 29.26 -11.62 11.36
C VAL A 185 28.80 -10.31 11.96
N SER A 186 28.81 -10.20 13.28
CA SER A 186 28.63 -8.91 13.96
C SER A 186 29.89 -8.06 13.80
N GLY A 187 29.72 -6.74 13.66
CA GLY A 187 30.77 -5.75 13.56
C GLY A 187 31.18 -5.43 12.13
N ARG A 188 32.41 -4.88 12.00
CA ARG A 188 32.86 -4.26 10.75
C ARG A 188 32.83 -5.20 9.55
N GLN A 189 32.18 -4.76 8.50
CA GLN A 189 32.22 -5.33 7.16
C GLN A 189 32.35 -4.20 6.12
N ASP A 190 33.32 -4.33 5.24
CA ASP A 190 33.61 -3.34 4.20
C ASP A 190 32.84 -3.64 2.90
N TYR A 191 32.42 -4.90 2.71
CA TYR A 191 31.78 -5.39 1.49
C TYR A 191 30.72 -6.43 1.81
N ALA A 192 29.65 -6.45 1.00
CA ALA A 192 28.64 -7.50 1.04
C ALA A 192 29.18 -8.79 0.44
N ASP A 193 29.18 -9.87 1.24
CA ASP A 193 29.57 -11.22 0.80
C ASP A 193 28.33 -12.00 0.39
N PHE A 194 28.08 -12.12 -0.92
CA PHE A 194 26.89 -12.77 -1.46
C PHE A 194 26.76 -14.27 -1.16
N ASN A 195 27.82 -14.93 -0.63
CA ASN A 195 27.69 -16.28 -0.10
C ASN A 195 26.79 -16.32 1.16
N TYR A 196 26.59 -15.19 1.81
CA TYR A 196 25.71 -15.01 2.98
C TYR A 196 24.42 -14.25 2.65
N PHE A 197 24.13 -14.02 1.38
CA PHE A 197 22.90 -13.38 0.97
C PHE A 197 21.68 -14.18 1.46
N PRO A 198 20.70 -13.52 2.12
CA PRO A 198 19.51 -14.19 2.62
C PRO A 198 18.57 -14.55 1.48
N SER A 199 18.88 -15.60 0.72
CA SER A 199 18.13 -16.02 -0.47
C SER A 199 16.63 -16.13 -0.19
N MET A 200 15.89 -15.10 -0.62
CA MET A 200 14.42 -15.06 -0.61
C MET A 200 13.93 -14.16 -1.75
N ASP A 201 12.71 -14.39 -2.21
CA ASP A 201 12.10 -13.58 -3.27
C ASP A 201 11.77 -12.18 -2.75
N GLY A 202 11.74 -11.21 -3.66
CA GLY A 202 11.27 -9.86 -3.39
C GLY A 202 12.24 -8.94 -2.64
N VAL A 203 13.52 -9.33 -2.49
CA VAL A 203 14.53 -8.49 -1.85
C VAL A 203 14.93 -7.33 -2.76
N ALA A 204 14.66 -6.11 -2.30
CA ALA A 204 15.10 -4.87 -2.95
C ALA A 204 16.45 -4.39 -2.40
N ILE A 205 16.61 -4.47 -1.07
CA ILE A 205 17.79 -4.01 -0.34
C ILE A 205 18.19 -5.08 0.66
N TRP A 206 19.49 -5.32 0.80
CA TRP A 206 20.06 -6.17 1.82
C TRP A 206 20.95 -5.33 2.75
N GLN A 207 20.60 -5.26 4.02
CA GLN A 207 21.44 -4.74 5.09
C GLN A 207 22.36 -5.88 5.53
N PHE A 208 23.64 -5.77 5.19
CA PHE A 208 24.60 -6.85 5.35
C PHE A 208 25.51 -6.67 6.57
N THR A 209 25.46 -5.52 7.25
CA THR A 209 26.26 -5.22 8.45
C THR A 209 25.65 -4.08 9.25
N ASP A 210 25.88 -4.12 10.56
CA ASP A 210 25.62 -3.06 11.53
C ASP A 210 26.82 -2.10 11.70
N ASN A 211 27.95 -2.35 11.02
CA ASN A 211 29.15 -1.50 11.05
C ASN A 211 29.84 -1.48 9.68
N TYR A 212 29.37 -0.60 8.81
CA TYR A 212 29.93 -0.45 7.47
C TYR A 212 31.21 0.35 7.49
N LYS A 213 32.34 -0.30 7.16
CA LYS A 213 33.67 0.31 7.05
C LYS A 213 34.13 1.08 8.30
N ASP A 214 33.54 0.77 9.44
CA ASP A 214 33.81 1.49 10.69
C ASP A 214 33.36 2.97 10.67
N TYR A 215 32.34 3.28 9.87
CA TYR A 215 31.80 4.62 9.75
C TYR A 215 30.65 4.93 10.75
N ASN A 216 30.40 4.00 11.68
CA ASN A 216 29.30 4.09 12.64
C ASN A 216 27.93 4.24 11.94
N VAL A 217 27.74 3.46 10.90
CA VAL A 217 26.48 3.36 10.14
C VAL A 217 26.24 1.93 9.68
N ASP A 218 24.99 1.58 9.50
CA ASP A 218 24.59 0.29 8.96
C ASP A 218 24.82 0.26 7.44
N GLY A 219 25.35 -0.86 6.96
CA GLY A 219 25.71 -1.02 5.55
C GLY A 219 24.68 -1.81 4.76
N ASN A 220 24.28 -1.23 3.65
CA ASN A 220 23.28 -1.77 2.75
C ASN A 220 23.82 -1.97 1.35
N ILE A 221 23.20 -2.89 0.58
CA ILE A 221 23.44 -3.06 -0.84
C ILE A 221 22.13 -3.19 -1.59
N ALA A 222 21.99 -2.47 -2.68
CA ALA A 222 20.84 -2.58 -3.59
C ALA A 222 20.89 -3.93 -4.33
N VAL A 223 19.87 -4.75 -4.21
CA VAL A 223 19.75 -6.04 -4.88
C VAL A 223 19.13 -5.89 -6.27
N VAL A 224 18.35 -4.84 -6.46
CA VAL A 224 17.76 -4.40 -7.73
C VAL A 224 18.11 -2.94 -7.99
N ASP A 225 17.83 -2.43 -9.19
CA ASP A 225 17.93 -1.00 -9.46
C ASP A 225 16.90 -0.25 -8.60
N LEU A 226 17.37 0.73 -7.81
CA LEU A 226 16.50 1.61 -7.05
C LEU A 226 16.24 2.88 -7.88
N LYS A 227 14.98 3.15 -8.15
CA LYS A 227 14.57 4.30 -8.98
C LYS A 227 13.60 5.17 -8.20
N VAL A 228 13.83 6.47 -8.21
CA VAL A 228 12.77 7.40 -7.78
C VAL A 228 11.73 7.43 -8.89
N SER A 229 10.54 6.95 -8.59
CA SER A 229 9.43 7.02 -9.54
C SER A 229 9.00 8.47 -9.66
N SER A 230 9.12 9.06 -10.85
CA SER A 230 8.52 10.37 -11.10
C SER A 230 6.99 10.20 -11.03
N HIS A 231 6.39 10.50 -9.88
CA HIS A 231 4.99 10.86 -9.87
C HIS A 231 4.94 12.24 -10.54
N SER A 232 4.67 12.25 -11.84
CA SER A 232 4.24 13.46 -12.52
C SER A 232 2.95 13.88 -11.82
N SER A 233 3.06 14.86 -10.92
CA SER A 233 1.92 15.59 -10.36
C SER A 233 1.31 16.49 -11.45
N THR A 234 1.05 15.94 -12.63
CA THR A 234 0.32 16.59 -13.72
C THR A 234 -1.13 16.14 -13.76
N ASP A 235 -1.64 15.59 -12.65
CA ASP A 235 -3.08 15.58 -12.43
C ASP A 235 -3.49 16.73 -11.50
N LYS A 236 -3.19 17.97 -11.96
CA LYS A 236 -4.04 19.09 -11.68
C LYS A 236 -5.44 18.70 -12.18
N PRO A 237 -6.50 18.80 -11.39
CA PRO A 237 -7.83 18.50 -11.89
C PRO A 237 -8.10 19.43 -13.06
N THR A 238 -7.88 18.95 -14.27
CA THR A 238 -8.44 19.57 -15.44
C THR A 238 -9.94 19.36 -15.29
N ASN A 239 -10.68 20.47 -15.12
CA ASN A 239 -12.11 20.53 -15.31
C ASN A 239 -12.41 20.15 -16.77
N LYS A 240 -12.29 18.87 -17.11
CA LYS A 240 -13.06 18.32 -18.21
C LYS A 240 -14.44 18.01 -17.67
N PRO A 241 -15.50 18.37 -18.40
CA PRO A 241 -16.85 17.99 -18.02
C PRO A 241 -16.85 16.49 -17.74
N VAL A 242 -17.34 16.12 -16.57
CA VAL A 242 -17.57 14.72 -16.22
C VAL A 242 -18.54 14.20 -17.25
N GLU A 243 -18.05 13.44 -18.24
CA GLU A 243 -18.94 12.62 -19.07
C GLU A 243 -19.81 11.82 -18.13
N SER A 244 -21.10 11.95 -18.32
CA SER A 244 -22.09 11.33 -17.43
C SER A 244 -21.77 9.83 -17.31
N LEU A 245 -21.38 9.40 -16.12
CA LEU A 245 -21.04 8.02 -15.76
C LEU A 245 -22.22 7.05 -15.90
N SER A 246 -23.30 7.49 -16.55
CA SER A 246 -24.54 6.74 -16.69
C SER A 246 -24.51 5.64 -17.76
N GLN A 247 -23.52 5.61 -18.65
CA GLN A 247 -23.66 4.75 -19.82
C GLN A 247 -22.95 3.39 -19.76
N HIS A 248 -21.84 3.21 -19.05
CA HIS A 248 -21.20 1.88 -18.93
C HIS A 248 -20.40 1.72 -17.63
N PRO A 249 -21.02 1.56 -16.46
CA PRO A 249 -20.30 1.40 -15.21
C PRO A 249 -19.54 0.06 -15.11
N VAL A 250 -19.86 -0.90 -15.97
CA VAL A 250 -19.38 -2.28 -15.87
C VAL A 250 -17.96 -2.46 -16.42
N VAL A 251 -17.53 -1.68 -17.39
CA VAL A 251 -16.28 -1.95 -18.12
C VAL A 251 -15.02 -1.48 -17.36
N LYS A 252 -15.07 -0.37 -16.61
CA LYS A 252 -13.89 0.24 -16.01
C LYS A 252 -13.45 -0.37 -14.66
N TRP A 253 -14.32 -1.04 -13.92
CA TRP A 253 -13.99 -1.57 -12.61
C TRP A 253 -13.58 -3.06 -12.63
N ASN A 254 -13.68 -3.73 -13.77
CA ASN A 254 -13.24 -5.11 -13.93
C ASN A 254 -11.72 -5.28 -13.84
N ILE A 255 -10.95 -4.23 -14.07
CA ILE A 255 -9.49 -4.29 -14.02
C ILE A 255 -9.04 -4.39 -12.57
N GLY A 256 -8.49 -5.55 -12.19
CA GLY A 256 -7.97 -5.81 -10.85
C GLY A 256 -9.04 -6.15 -9.79
N ALA A 257 -10.30 -6.26 -10.16
CA ALA A 257 -11.32 -6.79 -9.26
C ALA A 257 -11.29 -8.31 -9.22
N VAL A 258 -11.48 -8.90 -8.04
CA VAL A 258 -11.53 -10.34 -7.84
C VAL A 258 -12.77 -10.73 -7.05
N ALA A 259 -13.38 -11.86 -7.44
CA ALA A 259 -14.41 -12.53 -6.69
C ALA A 259 -13.79 -13.59 -5.79
N VAL A 260 -14.15 -13.60 -4.53
CA VAL A 260 -13.70 -14.60 -3.55
C VAL A 260 -14.90 -15.42 -3.13
N VAL A 261 -14.82 -16.74 -3.26
CA VAL A 261 -15.88 -17.63 -2.80
C VAL A 261 -16.02 -17.53 -1.27
N ALA A 262 -17.16 -17.05 -0.81
CA ALA A 262 -17.42 -16.78 0.61
C ALA A 262 -18.25 -17.88 1.31
N ASN A 263 -18.99 -18.68 0.53
CA ASN A 263 -19.78 -19.77 1.08
C ASN A 263 -18.87 -20.88 1.60
N SER A 264 -19.02 -21.27 2.85
CA SER A 264 -18.19 -22.30 3.53
C SER A 264 -18.27 -23.66 2.84
N LYS A 265 -19.38 -23.98 2.18
CA LYS A 265 -19.56 -25.21 1.37
C LYS A 265 -18.99 -25.09 -0.04
N GLY A 266 -18.46 -23.88 -0.42
CA GLY A 266 -18.02 -23.60 -1.77
C GLY A 266 -19.13 -23.02 -2.66
N ALA A 267 -18.81 -22.78 -3.93
CA ALA A 267 -19.75 -22.21 -4.91
C ALA A 267 -19.68 -22.96 -6.26
N TYR A 268 -20.83 -23.08 -6.91
CA TYR A 268 -20.88 -23.58 -8.28
C TYR A 268 -20.55 -22.47 -9.29
N VAL A 269 -19.89 -22.85 -10.38
CA VAL A 269 -19.79 -22.02 -11.58
C VAL A 269 -20.96 -22.37 -12.50
N TYR A 270 -21.57 -21.36 -13.07
CA TYR A 270 -22.68 -21.46 -14.00
C TYR A 270 -22.25 -21.00 -15.40
N THR A 271 -22.90 -21.52 -16.45
CA THR A 271 -22.59 -21.20 -17.84
C THR A 271 -23.35 -19.97 -18.35
N SER A 272 -24.27 -19.43 -17.55
CA SER A 272 -25.02 -18.22 -17.90
C SER A 272 -25.25 -17.34 -16.65
N SER A 273 -25.51 -16.06 -16.86
CA SER A 273 -25.88 -15.11 -15.80
C SER A 273 -27.27 -15.37 -15.20
N LYS A 274 -28.08 -16.22 -15.83
CA LYS A 274 -29.39 -16.67 -15.29
C LYS A 274 -29.23 -17.72 -14.18
N LEU A 275 -28.03 -18.30 -14.02
CA LEU A 275 -27.68 -19.31 -13.01
C LEU A 275 -28.53 -20.60 -13.14
N ASP A 276 -29.00 -20.91 -14.35
CA ASP A 276 -29.88 -22.03 -14.66
C ASP A 276 -29.12 -23.33 -14.99
N LYS A 277 -27.87 -23.22 -15.45
CA LYS A 277 -27.05 -24.35 -15.82
C LYS A 277 -25.66 -24.28 -15.20
N ARG A 278 -25.32 -25.28 -14.39
CA ARG A 278 -23.98 -25.41 -13.82
C ARG A 278 -22.95 -25.86 -14.84
N GLU A 279 -21.72 -25.34 -14.76
CA GLU A 279 -20.59 -25.80 -15.57
C GLU A 279 -20.22 -27.26 -15.25
N SER A 280 -20.26 -27.60 -13.96
CA SER A 280 -19.98 -28.95 -13.45
C SER A 280 -20.67 -29.17 -12.09
N SER A 281 -20.69 -30.44 -11.63
CA SER A 281 -21.15 -30.79 -10.29
C SER A 281 -20.16 -30.44 -9.17
N LYS A 282 -18.92 -30.02 -9.51
CA LYS A 282 -17.88 -29.71 -8.55
C LYS A 282 -18.00 -28.29 -8.04
N LEU A 283 -18.02 -28.13 -6.72
CA LEU A 283 -17.94 -26.84 -6.04
C LEU A 283 -16.51 -26.29 -6.10
N LYS A 284 -16.38 -24.99 -6.34
CA LYS A 284 -15.12 -24.28 -6.13
C LYS A 284 -14.97 -23.99 -4.64
N PRO A 285 -13.78 -24.22 -4.05
CA PRO A 285 -13.61 -24.15 -2.60
C PRO A 285 -13.84 -22.75 -2.04
N CYS A 286 -14.29 -22.67 -0.79
CA CYS A 286 -14.30 -21.41 -0.02
C CYS A 286 -12.90 -20.80 0.01
N GLY A 287 -12.81 -19.47 -0.16
CA GLY A 287 -11.53 -18.73 -0.24
C GLY A 287 -10.87 -18.75 -1.62
N SER A 288 -11.34 -19.54 -2.60
CA SER A 288 -10.80 -19.46 -3.96
C SER A 288 -11.06 -18.11 -4.60
N VAL A 289 -10.06 -17.60 -5.35
CA VAL A 289 -10.02 -16.25 -5.91
C VAL A 289 -10.09 -16.32 -7.42
N TRP A 290 -10.99 -15.52 -8.02
CA TRP A 290 -11.29 -15.51 -9.43
C TRP A 290 -11.28 -14.09 -9.97
N GLN A 291 -10.68 -13.86 -11.12
CA GLN A 291 -10.73 -12.56 -11.78
C GLN A 291 -12.16 -12.22 -12.20
N VAL A 292 -12.60 -10.97 -11.97
CA VAL A 292 -13.93 -10.51 -12.38
C VAL A 292 -13.83 -9.83 -13.74
N PHE A 293 -14.71 -10.25 -14.65
CA PHE A 293 -14.86 -9.69 -16.00
C PHE A 293 -16.17 -8.95 -16.20
N GLY A 294 -17.13 -9.09 -15.29
CA GLY A 294 -18.40 -8.38 -15.38
C GLY A 294 -19.44 -8.81 -14.34
N PHE A 295 -20.59 -8.18 -14.40
CA PHE A 295 -21.78 -8.48 -13.58
C PHE A 295 -23.02 -8.43 -14.45
N GLU A 296 -23.87 -9.39 -14.26
CA GLU A 296 -25.10 -9.51 -15.02
C GLU A 296 -26.15 -10.25 -14.20
N ASN A 297 -27.35 -9.69 -14.08
CA ASN A 297 -28.47 -10.30 -13.33
C ASN A 297 -28.13 -10.70 -11.88
N GLY A 298 -27.19 -9.99 -11.23
CA GLY A 298 -26.71 -10.36 -9.89
C GLY A 298 -25.69 -11.50 -9.86
N ALA A 299 -25.29 -12.02 -11.02
CA ALA A 299 -24.20 -12.96 -11.18
C ALA A 299 -22.88 -12.26 -11.45
N VAL A 300 -21.78 -12.87 -11.02
CA VAL A 300 -20.41 -12.38 -11.22
C VAL A 300 -19.74 -13.16 -12.33
N LYS A 301 -19.43 -12.49 -13.44
CA LYS A 301 -18.71 -13.11 -14.57
C LYS A 301 -17.23 -13.25 -14.23
N VAL A 302 -16.72 -14.49 -14.29
CA VAL A 302 -15.34 -14.84 -13.90
C VAL A 302 -14.57 -15.56 -15.02
N GLY A 303 -15.14 -15.63 -16.20
CA GLY A 303 -14.53 -16.20 -17.39
C GLY A 303 -15.45 -16.14 -18.60
N LYS A 304 -15.02 -16.70 -19.74
CA LYS A 304 -15.90 -16.89 -20.89
C LYS A 304 -17.01 -17.87 -20.48
N ASP A 305 -18.26 -17.42 -20.51
CA ASP A 305 -19.43 -18.21 -20.11
C ASP A 305 -19.29 -18.88 -18.72
N GLN A 306 -18.66 -18.16 -17.78
CA GLN A 306 -18.48 -18.61 -16.40
C GLN A 306 -18.97 -17.53 -15.43
N TYR A 307 -19.89 -17.94 -14.55
CA TYR A 307 -20.56 -17.03 -13.62
C TYR A 307 -20.67 -17.67 -12.24
N PHE A 308 -20.45 -16.88 -11.20
CA PHE A 308 -20.85 -17.22 -9.84
C PHE A 308 -22.18 -16.54 -9.49
N ASP A 309 -22.96 -17.18 -8.65
CA ASP A 309 -24.03 -16.51 -7.94
C ASP A 309 -23.43 -15.44 -7.03
N GLY A 310 -23.87 -14.18 -7.18
CA GLY A 310 -23.39 -13.07 -6.35
C GLY A 310 -23.62 -13.26 -4.85
N ARG A 311 -24.52 -14.18 -4.46
CA ARG A 311 -24.75 -14.57 -3.05
C ARG A 311 -23.65 -15.48 -2.49
N ALA A 312 -22.92 -16.18 -3.34
CA ALA A 312 -21.90 -17.15 -2.96
C ALA A 312 -20.48 -16.56 -2.92
N VAL A 313 -20.30 -15.33 -3.42
CA VAL A 313 -19.01 -14.66 -3.50
C VAL A 313 -19.08 -13.24 -2.95
N TYR A 314 -17.94 -12.70 -2.52
CA TYR A 314 -17.77 -11.26 -2.37
C TYR A 314 -16.75 -10.74 -3.38
N VAL A 315 -16.94 -9.49 -3.82
CA VAL A 315 -16.03 -8.87 -4.79
C VAL A 315 -15.10 -7.90 -4.09
N LYS A 316 -13.82 -8.17 -4.18
CA LYS A 316 -12.75 -7.26 -3.74
C LYS A 316 -12.37 -6.38 -4.92
N ALA A 317 -12.89 -5.16 -4.94
CA ALA A 317 -12.60 -4.18 -5.99
C ALA A 317 -11.29 -3.45 -5.73
N ASN A 318 -10.64 -3.03 -6.82
CA ASN A 318 -9.55 -2.08 -6.72
C ASN A 318 -10.12 -0.65 -6.45
N PRO A 319 -9.28 0.34 -6.03
CA PRO A 319 -9.74 1.68 -5.67
C PRO A 319 -10.53 2.43 -6.75
N ILE A 320 -10.27 2.19 -8.03
CA ILE A 320 -10.98 2.83 -9.14
C ILE A 320 -12.39 2.28 -9.38
N ALA A 321 -12.74 1.17 -8.76
CA ALA A 321 -14.05 0.54 -8.86
C ALA A 321 -15.07 1.07 -7.85
N TYR A 322 -14.82 2.20 -7.21
CA TYR A 322 -15.74 2.85 -6.27
C TYR A 322 -16.43 4.04 -6.91
N ASN A 323 -17.68 4.28 -6.49
CA ASN A 323 -18.42 5.47 -6.88
C ASN A 323 -17.79 6.71 -6.23
N ASP A 324 -17.60 7.76 -7.02
CA ASP A 324 -16.99 9.03 -6.55
C ASP A 324 -18.03 10.09 -6.21
N SER A 325 -19.28 9.94 -6.68
CA SER A 325 -20.39 10.83 -6.38
C SER A 325 -20.71 10.89 -4.89
N LYS A 326 -21.09 12.08 -4.43
CA LYS A 326 -21.54 12.32 -3.06
C LYS A 326 -23.06 12.34 -2.92
N HIS A 327 -23.79 12.45 -4.01
CA HIS A 327 -25.25 12.56 -4.05
C HIS A 327 -25.81 11.83 -5.27
N GLY A 328 -27.04 11.36 -5.18
CA GLY A 328 -27.75 10.75 -6.29
C GLY A 328 -28.66 9.59 -5.89
N ILE A 329 -29.30 8.99 -6.88
CA ILE A 329 -30.10 7.77 -6.71
C ILE A 329 -29.24 6.58 -7.10
N ALA A 330 -28.94 5.74 -6.15
CA ALA A 330 -28.13 4.55 -6.33
C ALA A 330 -29.00 3.30 -6.49
N LYS A 331 -28.68 2.45 -7.46
CA LYS A 331 -29.31 1.14 -7.69
C LYS A 331 -28.46 0.03 -7.07
N ILE A 332 -29.09 -0.87 -6.34
CA ILE A 332 -28.45 -2.07 -5.81
C ILE A 332 -28.35 -3.12 -6.91
N VAL A 333 -27.15 -3.57 -7.24
CA VAL A 333 -26.88 -4.48 -8.36
C VAL A 333 -26.33 -5.84 -7.91
N MET A 334 -26.02 -6.01 -6.62
CA MET A 334 -25.51 -7.26 -6.05
C MET A 334 -26.43 -7.74 -4.91
N PRO A 335 -26.82 -9.03 -4.90
CA PRO A 335 -27.53 -9.63 -3.76
C PRO A 335 -26.70 -9.53 -2.47
N HIS A 336 -27.38 -9.56 -1.33
CA HIS A 336 -26.77 -9.43 -0.01
C HIS A 336 -25.97 -8.14 0.24
N THR A 337 -26.30 -7.08 -0.49
CA THR A 337 -25.86 -5.73 -0.14
C THR A 337 -26.58 -5.30 1.14
N HIS A 338 -25.86 -4.72 2.09
CA HIS A 338 -26.40 -4.31 3.39
C HIS A 338 -26.16 -2.83 3.64
N ALA A 339 -27.11 -2.19 4.31
CA ALA A 339 -26.87 -0.96 5.04
C ALA A 339 -26.03 -1.28 6.27
N LEU A 340 -25.07 -0.39 6.58
CA LEU A 340 -24.04 -0.54 7.60
C LEU A 340 -24.21 0.55 8.66
N ASP A 341 -23.87 0.26 9.91
CA ASP A 341 -23.92 1.22 11.03
C ASP A 341 -22.80 2.26 11.00
N SER A 342 -21.73 2.00 10.26
CA SER A 342 -20.57 2.87 10.16
C SER A 342 -19.89 2.75 8.79
N PRO A 343 -19.08 3.76 8.35
CA PRO A 343 -18.43 3.73 7.05
C PRO A 343 -17.12 2.92 7.09
N ARG A 344 -17.19 1.65 7.46
CA ARG A 344 -16.07 0.73 7.58
C ARG A 344 -16.39 -0.63 6.96
N ALA A 345 -15.36 -1.35 6.54
CA ALA A 345 -15.52 -2.67 5.91
C ALA A 345 -15.98 -3.76 6.89
N ASP A 346 -15.65 -3.58 8.18
CA ASP A 346 -16.01 -4.45 9.30
C ASP A 346 -17.23 -3.95 10.09
N ALA A 347 -17.97 -3.00 9.53
CA ALA A 347 -19.15 -2.42 10.15
C ALA A 347 -20.28 -3.45 10.35
N GLY A 348 -21.08 -3.23 11.38
CA GLY A 348 -22.29 -4.01 11.65
C GLY A 348 -23.32 -3.86 10.51
N LYS A 349 -23.92 -4.97 10.11
CA LYS A 349 -25.02 -4.98 9.13
C LYS A 349 -26.31 -4.61 9.84
N VAL A 350 -26.96 -3.54 9.36
CA VAL A 350 -28.19 -3.01 9.96
C VAL A 350 -29.43 -3.66 9.32
N TYR A 351 -29.52 -3.62 7.98
CA TYR A 351 -30.57 -4.31 7.21
C TYR A 351 -30.08 -4.62 5.78
N GLY A 352 -30.76 -5.57 5.15
CA GLY A 352 -30.49 -5.94 3.76
C GLY A 352 -31.10 -4.95 2.78
N LEU A 353 -30.38 -4.65 1.71
CA LEU A 353 -30.86 -3.85 0.57
C LEU A 353 -31.23 -4.80 -0.56
N ALA A 354 -32.49 -4.69 -1.04
CA ALA A 354 -33.00 -5.60 -2.06
C ALA A 354 -32.31 -5.37 -3.41
N LEU A 355 -32.01 -6.45 -4.13
CA LEU A 355 -31.52 -6.38 -5.50
C LEU A 355 -32.46 -5.56 -6.37
N ASN A 356 -31.92 -4.67 -7.20
CA ASN A 356 -32.62 -3.72 -8.06
C ASN A 356 -33.37 -2.60 -7.33
N SER A 357 -33.38 -2.54 -6.00
CA SER A 357 -33.93 -1.39 -5.28
C SER A 357 -33.08 -0.14 -5.52
N LYS A 358 -33.73 1.02 -5.35
CA LYS A 358 -33.09 2.34 -5.44
C LYS A 358 -33.04 2.98 -4.06
N ILE A 359 -31.93 3.59 -3.72
CA ILE A 359 -31.73 4.33 -2.49
C ILE A 359 -31.16 5.72 -2.79
N GLU A 360 -31.53 6.72 -2.01
CA GLU A 360 -31.00 8.06 -2.16
C GLU A 360 -29.72 8.22 -1.33
N ILE A 361 -28.67 8.77 -1.96
CA ILE A 361 -27.36 9.03 -1.37
C ILE A 361 -27.21 10.52 -1.13
N GLN A 362 -26.81 10.90 0.09
CA GLN A 362 -26.62 12.29 0.50
C GLN A 362 -25.17 12.64 0.87
N GLY A 363 -24.23 11.74 0.72
CA GLY A 363 -22.85 12.00 1.03
C GLY A 363 -21.94 10.78 0.89
N ARG A 364 -20.65 11.01 1.10
CA ARG A 364 -19.61 9.96 1.03
C ARG A 364 -18.62 10.12 2.20
N VAL A 365 -18.18 8.98 2.73
CA VAL A 365 -17.08 8.90 3.72
C VAL A 365 -16.13 7.79 3.25
N GLY A 366 -14.96 8.17 2.77
CA GLY A 366 -13.99 7.22 2.20
C GLY A 366 -14.60 6.43 1.03
N ARG A 367 -14.69 5.12 1.18
CA ARG A 367 -15.26 4.18 0.18
C ARG A 367 -16.73 3.85 0.41
N PHE A 368 -17.40 4.57 1.32
CA PHE A 368 -18.78 4.33 1.71
C PHE A 368 -19.66 5.54 1.39
N LEU A 369 -20.90 5.27 1.01
CA LEU A 369 -21.91 6.26 0.69
C LEU A 369 -22.86 6.39 1.88
N LYS A 370 -23.25 7.63 2.22
CA LYS A 370 -24.28 7.92 3.22
C LYS A 370 -25.67 7.76 2.58
N ILE A 371 -26.46 6.86 3.11
CA ILE A 371 -27.86 6.75 2.73
C ILE A 371 -28.61 7.95 3.34
N LYS A 372 -29.47 8.61 2.56
CA LYS A 372 -30.21 9.80 3.01
C LYS A 372 -31.20 9.47 4.12
N GLU A 373 -31.89 8.33 4.00
CA GLU A 373 -32.84 7.87 4.99
C GLU A 373 -32.11 7.37 6.24
N LEU A 374 -32.55 7.86 7.40
CA LEU A 374 -32.02 7.44 8.69
C LEU A 374 -32.73 6.17 9.15
N HIS A 375 -31.99 5.22 9.67
CA HIS A 375 -32.57 4.04 10.33
C HIS A 375 -32.66 4.25 11.85
N LYS A 376 -33.90 4.30 12.37
CA LYS A 376 -34.16 4.59 13.80
C LYS A 376 -33.42 5.84 14.29
N GLY A 377 -33.43 6.90 13.47
CA GLY A 377 -32.78 8.18 13.76
C GLY A 377 -31.25 8.18 13.60
N LYS A 378 -30.61 7.06 13.21
CA LYS A 378 -29.16 6.95 13.03
C LYS A 378 -28.78 6.93 11.56
N GLN A 379 -27.64 7.56 11.26
CA GLN A 379 -27.05 7.53 9.92
C GLN A 379 -26.61 6.10 9.58
N VAL A 380 -26.96 5.64 8.39
CA VAL A 380 -26.53 4.37 7.83
C VAL A 380 -25.76 4.57 6.53
N TYR A 381 -24.94 3.61 6.20
CA TYR A 381 -24.00 3.68 5.09
C TYR A 381 -24.15 2.45 4.20
N VAL A 382 -23.68 2.56 2.98
CA VAL A 382 -23.56 1.42 2.06
C VAL A 382 -22.18 1.47 1.40
N THR A 383 -21.66 0.33 0.99
CA THR A 383 -20.41 0.32 0.21
C THR A 383 -20.56 1.13 -1.08
N GLY A 384 -19.56 1.94 -1.41
CA GLY A 384 -19.50 2.62 -2.71
C GLY A 384 -18.93 1.74 -3.83
N ASN A 385 -18.65 0.47 -3.56
CA ASN A 385 -18.13 -0.48 -4.55
C ASN A 385 -19.16 -0.69 -5.68
N ARG A 386 -18.75 -0.40 -6.92
CA ARG A 386 -19.59 -0.50 -8.11
C ARG A 386 -20.09 -1.92 -8.43
N ALA A 387 -19.46 -2.94 -7.83
CA ALA A 387 -19.97 -4.30 -7.88
C ALA A 387 -21.28 -4.50 -7.11
N TYR A 388 -21.57 -3.65 -6.13
CA TYR A 388 -22.72 -3.74 -5.24
C TYR A 388 -23.77 -2.66 -5.52
N ILE A 389 -23.31 -1.49 -5.95
CA ILE A 389 -24.17 -0.31 -6.09
C ILE A 389 -23.72 0.58 -7.26
N VAL A 390 -24.67 1.02 -8.06
CA VAL A 390 -24.44 1.93 -9.20
C VAL A 390 -25.24 3.22 -8.97
N LEU A 391 -24.53 4.35 -9.01
CA LEU A 391 -25.09 5.70 -8.96
C LEU A 391 -25.37 6.22 -10.35
#